data_9b7946dedbdfc003c738a827b2889602
#
_entry.id   9b7946dedbdfc003c738a827b2889602
#
_cell.length_a   1.000
_cell.length_b   1.000
_cell.length_c   1.000
_cell.angle_alpha   90.00
_cell.angle_beta   90.00
_cell.angle_gamma   90.00
#
_symmetry.space_group_name_H-M   'P 1'
#
loop_
_entity.id
_entity.type
_entity.pdbx_description
1 polymer ?
#
loop_
_entity_poly.entity_id
_entity_poly.type
_entity_poly.pdbx_seq_one_letter_code
_entity_poly.pdbx_strand_id
1 'polypeptide(L)'
;LWLIIDSTPDPGIPIGNQSSQLLALLYLDAFDHWLRDDRGLVYGRYMDDFYIIHSDKLLLRQILKEIEAYIKPLGLRLNGKTQILPLKNGIDFLGFHTYLTQTGKVVRKVRAKSIDNMKRKIRKFRGLVDSGKMTLDSVVQSYASWTGHISHGNTYHLRQNMDAYFFSYFPELKPSPKGDTTHGPKTEQPCKQVEGQVRQPVRQPDRLDRGR
;
A
#
# COMPACT_ATOMS: atom_id res chain seq x y z
N LEU A 1 5.72 -19.71 20.67
CA LEU A 1 6.29 -18.48 20.10
C LEU A 1 7.80 -18.64 19.86
N TRP A 2 8.57 -19.13 20.83
CA TRP A 2 10.00 -19.38 20.70
C TRP A 2 10.36 -20.31 19.54
N LEU A 3 9.61 -21.39 19.34
CA LEU A 3 9.82 -22.33 18.22
C LEU A 3 9.67 -21.69 16.83
N ILE A 4 8.91 -20.61 16.71
CA ILE A 4 8.75 -19.87 15.45
C ILE A 4 9.93 -18.92 15.25
N ILE A 5 10.41 -18.29 16.32
CA ILE A 5 11.53 -17.33 16.27
C ILE A 5 12.86 -18.06 16.03
N ASP A 6 13.05 -19.21 16.65
CA ASP A 6 14.26 -20.05 16.51
C ASP A 6 14.29 -20.88 15.22
N SER A 7 13.28 -20.77 14.35
CA SER A 7 13.22 -21.55 13.10
C SER A 7 14.14 -21.04 12.00
N THR A 8 14.79 -19.87 12.20
CA THR A 8 15.76 -19.30 11.26
C THR A 8 17.15 -19.23 11.87
N PRO A 9 18.22 -19.59 11.13
CA PRO A 9 19.60 -19.51 11.61
C PRO A 9 20.08 -18.07 11.80
N ASP A 10 19.44 -17.09 11.12
CA ASP A 10 19.76 -15.69 11.22
C ASP A 10 18.80 -14.95 12.18
N PRO A 11 19.29 -13.90 12.90
CA PRO A 11 18.43 -13.09 13.76
C PRO A 11 17.35 -12.39 12.91
N GLY A 12 16.08 -12.66 13.23
CA GLY A 12 14.93 -12.07 12.53
C GLY A 12 13.67 -12.94 12.61
N ILE A 13 12.63 -12.48 11.95
CA ILE A 13 11.36 -13.21 11.85
C ILE A 13 11.32 -13.97 10.53
N PRO A 14 10.98 -15.29 10.52
CA PRO A 14 10.98 -16.10 9.30
C PRO A 14 10.00 -15.54 8.26
N ILE A 15 10.47 -15.44 7.02
CA ILE A 15 9.66 -14.96 5.89
C ILE A 15 8.70 -16.06 5.45
N GLY A 16 7.42 -15.72 5.21
CA GLY A 16 6.41 -16.63 4.69
C GLY A 16 5.45 -17.22 5.73
N ASN A 17 5.68 -16.99 7.01
CA ASN A 17 4.77 -17.38 8.08
C ASN A 17 3.73 -16.29 8.35
N GLN A 18 2.45 -16.65 8.48
CA GLN A 18 1.38 -15.68 8.82
C GLN A 18 1.61 -14.99 10.18
N SER A 19 2.14 -15.73 11.15
CA SER A 19 2.52 -15.20 12.47
C SER A 19 3.62 -14.14 12.38
N SER A 20 4.54 -14.24 11.42
CA SER A 20 5.61 -13.25 11.22
C SER A 20 5.08 -11.87 10.90
N GLN A 21 4.01 -11.78 10.11
CA GLN A 21 3.36 -10.50 9.80
C GLN A 21 2.76 -9.86 11.05
N LEU A 22 2.08 -10.65 11.89
CA LEU A 22 1.53 -10.16 13.15
C LEU A 22 2.63 -9.70 14.11
N LEU A 23 3.71 -10.46 14.24
CA LEU A 23 4.84 -10.10 15.09
C LEU A 23 5.52 -8.81 14.61
N ALA A 24 5.69 -8.62 13.30
CA ALA A 24 6.24 -7.39 12.73
C ALA A 24 5.35 -6.17 12.99
N LEU A 25 4.02 -6.34 12.99
CA LEU A 25 3.08 -5.27 13.34
C LEU A 25 3.21 -4.91 14.84
N LEU A 26 3.23 -5.90 15.73
CA LEU A 26 3.38 -5.70 17.17
C LEU A 26 4.74 -5.10 17.54
N TYR A 27 5.80 -5.45 16.80
CA TYR A 27 7.14 -4.95 17.05
C TYR A 27 7.26 -3.42 16.88
N LEU A 28 6.49 -2.86 15.96
CA LEU A 28 6.47 -1.42 15.67
C LEU A 28 5.24 -0.70 16.25
N ASP A 29 4.43 -1.36 17.06
CA ASP A 29 3.22 -0.77 17.65
C ASP A 29 3.53 0.46 18.51
N ALA A 30 4.51 0.36 19.40
CA ALA A 30 4.96 1.50 20.22
C ALA A 30 5.51 2.66 19.37
N PHE A 31 6.16 2.36 18.25
CA PHE A 31 6.62 3.37 17.29
C PHE A 31 5.45 4.08 16.60
N ASP A 32 4.40 3.33 16.23
CA ASP A 32 3.19 3.90 15.62
C ASP A 32 2.48 4.85 16.59
N HIS A 33 2.32 4.44 17.85
CA HIS A 33 1.74 5.27 18.91
C HIS A 33 2.56 6.51 19.18
N TRP A 34 3.89 6.39 19.26
CA TRP A 34 4.76 7.50 19.46
C TRP A 34 4.63 8.57 18.35
N LEU A 35 4.58 8.17 17.08
CA LEU A 35 4.43 9.13 15.98
C LEU A 35 3.03 9.75 15.91
N ARG A 36 1.98 8.94 16.09
CA ARG A 36 0.60 9.37 15.94
C ARG A 36 0.07 10.09 17.17
N ASP A 37 0.25 9.51 18.36
CA ASP A 37 -0.43 9.95 19.56
C ASP A 37 0.44 10.94 20.36
N ASP A 38 1.72 10.68 20.56
CA ASP A 38 2.61 11.55 21.33
C ASP A 38 3.07 12.76 20.51
N ARG A 39 3.34 12.57 19.21
CA ARG A 39 3.78 13.64 18.31
C ARG A 39 2.65 14.28 17.51
N GLY A 40 1.45 13.70 17.50
CA GLY A 40 0.28 14.22 16.79
C GLY A 40 0.47 14.33 15.27
N LEU A 41 1.33 13.50 14.68
CA LEU A 41 1.67 13.57 13.27
C LEU A 41 0.63 12.87 12.39
N VAL A 42 0.39 13.41 11.20
CA VAL A 42 -0.32 12.67 10.14
C VAL A 42 0.61 11.59 9.61
N TYR A 43 0.35 10.37 10.02
CA TYR A 43 1.20 9.21 9.84
C TYR A 43 0.43 8.03 9.28
N GLY A 44 1.07 7.22 8.44
CA GLY A 44 0.54 5.94 7.99
C GLY A 44 1.67 4.97 7.68
N ARG A 45 1.47 3.69 8.05
CA ARG A 45 2.44 2.61 7.84
C ARG A 45 1.75 1.39 7.23
N TYR A 46 2.48 0.73 6.37
CA TYR A 46 2.18 -0.60 5.88
C TYR A 46 3.45 -1.45 5.96
N MET A 47 3.49 -2.38 6.90
CA MET A 47 4.68 -3.17 7.25
C MET A 47 5.88 -2.27 7.60
N ASP A 48 6.93 -2.28 6.79
CA ASP A 48 8.16 -1.50 6.90
C ASP A 48 8.11 -0.15 6.18
N ASP A 49 7.15 0.03 5.26
CA ASP A 49 6.95 1.28 4.54
C ASP A 49 6.04 2.23 5.33
N PHE A 50 6.49 3.47 5.56
CA PHE A 50 5.67 4.50 6.22
C PHE A 50 5.84 5.87 5.59
N TYR A 51 4.88 6.75 5.85
CA TYR A 51 4.94 8.15 5.48
C TYR A 51 4.48 9.05 6.62
N ILE A 52 5.00 10.28 6.65
CA ILE A 52 4.60 11.35 7.56
C ILE A 52 4.30 12.58 6.71
N ILE A 53 3.20 13.28 7.01
CA ILE A 53 2.82 14.51 6.33
C ILE A 53 2.79 15.64 7.34
N HIS A 54 3.56 16.70 7.07
CA HIS A 54 3.57 17.92 7.86
C HIS A 54 3.92 19.12 6.99
N SER A 55 3.41 20.31 7.36
CA SER A 55 3.66 21.57 6.63
C SER A 55 5.05 22.14 6.90
N ASP A 56 5.58 21.94 8.11
CA ASP A 56 6.90 22.42 8.50
C ASP A 56 7.99 21.41 8.14
N LYS A 57 8.87 21.83 7.23
CA LYS A 57 10.01 21.03 6.77
C LYS A 57 11.12 20.90 7.83
N LEU A 58 11.27 21.89 8.70
CA LEU A 58 12.29 21.84 9.76
C LEU A 58 11.90 20.79 10.80
N LEU A 59 10.61 20.79 11.17
CA LEU A 59 10.05 19.75 12.05
C LEU A 59 10.23 18.36 11.44
N LEU A 60 9.95 18.18 10.14
CA LEU A 60 10.17 16.87 9.48
C LEU A 60 11.63 16.42 9.55
N ARG A 61 12.59 17.34 9.42
CA ARG A 61 14.03 17.00 9.56
C ARG A 61 14.38 16.61 10.99
N GLN A 62 13.79 17.28 11.98
CA GLN A 62 13.96 16.93 13.38
C GLN A 62 13.36 15.55 13.66
N ILE A 63 12.11 15.32 13.27
CA ILE A 63 11.43 14.03 13.43
C ILE A 63 12.22 12.90 12.75
N LEU A 64 12.80 13.13 11.58
CA LEU A 64 13.65 12.13 10.92
C LEU A 64 14.82 11.68 11.80
N LYS A 65 15.52 12.62 12.45
CA LYS A 65 16.60 12.29 13.39
C LYS A 65 16.10 11.56 14.65
N GLU A 66 14.93 11.97 15.14
CA GLU A 66 14.29 11.31 16.29
C GLU A 66 13.87 9.88 15.97
N ILE A 67 13.35 9.65 14.75
CA ILE A 67 13.03 8.30 14.23
C ILE A 67 14.29 7.44 14.18
N GLU A 68 15.38 7.94 13.61
CA GLU A 68 16.66 7.20 13.56
C GLU A 68 17.14 6.81 14.96
N ALA A 69 17.05 7.74 15.92
CA ALA A 69 17.41 7.47 17.32
C ALA A 69 16.46 6.46 17.98
N TYR A 70 15.15 6.51 17.66
CA TYR A 70 14.14 5.62 18.22
C TYR A 70 14.31 4.17 17.73
N ILE A 71 14.52 3.97 16.41
CA ILE A 71 14.59 2.64 15.82
C ILE A 71 15.95 1.96 16.01
N LYS A 72 17.02 2.72 16.29
CA LYS A 72 18.38 2.18 16.47
C LYS A 72 18.47 1.11 17.57
N PRO A 73 17.96 1.32 18.80
CA PRO A 73 17.97 0.28 19.84
C PRO A 73 17.09 -0.92 19.50
N LEU A 74 16.14 -0.78 18.56
CA LEU A 74 15.35 -1.89 18.01
C LEU A 74 16.11 -2.71 16.95
N GLY A 75 17.38 -2.40 16.68
CA GLY A 75 18.16 -3.05 15.63
C GLY A 75 17.73 -2.68 14.21
N LEU A 76 16.89 -1.66 14.04
CA LEU A 76 16.35 -1.22 12.74
C LEU A 76 17.10 0.00 12.23
N ARG A 77 17.05 0.21 10.93
CA ARG A 77 17.62 1.37 10.24
C ARG A 77 16.70 1.86 9.13
N LEU A 78 16.70 3.15 8.87
CA LEU A 78 16.01 3.72 7.71
C LEU A 78 16.67 3.27 6.41
N ASN A 79 15.83 3.06 5.39
CA ASN A 79 16.31 2.77 4.05
C ASN A 79 16.97 4.03 3.45
N GLY A 80 18.04 3.87 2.66
CA GLY A 80 18.71 4.97 1.97
C GLY A 80 17.83 5.72 0.95
N LYS A 81 16.61 5.24 0.68
CA LYS A 81 15.59 5.93 -0.14
C LYS A 81 14.69 6.85 0.68
N THR A 82 14.83 6.88 2.02
CA THR A 82 14.07 7.78 2.88
C THR A 82 14.37 9.23 2.52
N GLN A 83 13.32 10.01 2.23
CA GLN A 83 13.47 11.38 1.74
C GLN A 83 12.30 12.26 2.15
N ILE A 84 12.55 13.56 2.28
CA ILE A 84 11.52 14.58 2.51
C ILE A 84 11.17 15.22 1.17
N LEU A 85 9.93 15.06 0.73
CA LEU A 85 9.44 15.54 -0.56
C LEU A 85 8.33 16.58 -0.39
N PRO A 86 8.23 17.56 -1.28
CA PRO A 86 7.05 18.42 -1.35
C PRO A 86 5.81 17.60 -1.74
N LEU A 87 4.71 17.73 -0.99
CA LEU A 87 3.47 16.97 -1.22
C LEU A 87 2.89 17.21 -2.63
N LYS A 88 3.15 18.37 -3.24
CA LYS A 88 2.76 18.67 -4.63
C LYS A 88 3.33 17.69 -5.66
N ASN A 89 4.46 17.04 -5.35
CA ASN A 89 5.06 16.04 -6.22
C ASN A 89 4.38 14.67 -6.12
N GLY A 90 3.44 14.51 -5.16
CA GLY A 90 2.83 13.22 -4.86
C GLY A 90 3.73 12.29 -4.04
N ILE A 91 3.17 11.16 -3.64
CA ILE A 91 3.83 10.13 -2.83
C ILE A 91 3.71 8.79 -3.54
N ASP A 92 4.82 8.09 -3.67
CA ASP A 92 4.87 6.71 -4.13
C ASP A 92 4.68 5.78 -2.93
N PHE A 93 3.51 5.12 -2.86
CA PHE A 93 3.17 4.22 -1.76
C PHE A 93 2.36 3.03 -2.26
N LEU A 94 2.69 1.83 -1.82
CA LEU A 94 1.99 0.57 -2.16
C LEU A 94 1.77 0.35 -3.67
N GLY A 95 2.75 0.70 -4.48
CA GLY A 95 2.68 0.51 -5.94
C GLY A 95 1.93 1.59 -6.70
N PHE A 96 1.43 2.60 -6.00
CA PHE A 96 0.73 3.76 -6.56
C PHE A 96 1.53 5.05 -6.39
N HIS A 97 1.34 5.95 -7.34
CA HIS A 97 1.69 7.35 -7.23
C HIS A 97 0.42 8.13 -6.88
N THR A 98 0.36 8.68 -5.67
CA THR A 98 -0.81 9.40 -5.14
C THR A 98 -0.49 10.89 -5.04
N TYR A 99 -1.31 11.73 -5.63
CA TYR A 99 -1.14 13.17 -5.63
C TYR A 99 -2.47 13.91 -5.55
N LEU A 100 -2.41 15.19 -5.19
CA LEU A 100 -3.56 16.12 -5.19
C LEU A 100 -3.60 16.89 -6.50
N THR A 101 -4.79 17.02 -7.08
CA THR A 101 -5.03 17.95 -8.18
C THR A 101 -5.12 19.38 -7.65
N GLN A 102 -5.11 20.36 -8.54
CA GLN A 102 -5.32 21.78 -8.18
C GLN A 102 -6.68 22.02 -7.48
N THR A 103 -7.67 21.16 -7.75
CA THR A 103 -9.00 21.22 -7.11
C THR A 103 -9.06 20.47 -5.77
N GLY A 104 -7.92 19.98 -5.24
CA GLY A 104 -7.87 19.21 -3.99
C GLY A 104 -8.30 17.75 -4.11
N LYS A 105 -8.66 17.25 -5.31
CA LYS A 105 -9.04 15.85 -5.50
C LYS A 105 -7.81 14.94 -5.41
N VAL A 106 -7.91 13.87 -4.63
CA VAL A 106 -6.89 12.83 -4.56
C VAL A 106 -6.94 11.96 -5.82
N VAL A 107 -5.81 11.81 -6.49
CA VAL A 107 -5.66 10.90 -7.63
C VAL A 107 -4.58 9.87 -7.32
N ARG A 108 -4.90 8.61 -7.54
CA ARG A 108 -4.02 7.45 -7.30
C ARG A 108 -3.76 6.74 -8.63
N LYS A 109 -2.57 6.90 -9.19
CA LYS A 109 -2.13 6.25 -10.44
C LYS A 109 -1.21 5.07 -10.16
N VAL A 110 -1.35 4.01 -10.95
CA VAL A 110 -0.40 2.89 -10.93
C VAL A 110 0.95 3.36 -11.48
N ARG A 111 2.03 2.96 -10.85
CA ARG A 111 3.39 3.28 -11.31
C ARG A 111 3.68 2.63 -12.66
N ALA A 112 4.28 3.38 -13.59
CA ALA A 112 4.60 2.91 -14.95
C ALA A 112 5.37 1.58 -14.94
N LYS A 113 6.34 1.42 -14.02
CA LYS A 113 7.11 0.18 -13.86
C LYS A 113 6.21 -1.05 -13.60
N SER A 114 5.10 -0.91 -12.87
CA SER A 114 4.15 -2.02 -12.63
C SER A 114 3.46 -2.44 -13.92
N ILE A 115 3.06 -1.46 -14.74
CA ILE A 115 2.42 -1.69 -16.03
C ILE A 115 3.38 -2.39 -16.99
N ASP A 116 4.62 -1.89 -17.11
CA ASP A 116 5.65 -2.47 -17.98
C ASP A 116 6.03 -3.88 -17.56
N ASN A 117 6.11 -4.11 -16.24
CA ASN A 117 6.34 -5.45 -15.70
C ASN A 117 5.23 -6.42 -16.08
N MET A 118 3.96 -5.99 -15.98
CA MET A 118 2.83 -6.84 -16.36
C MET A 118 2.82 -7.11 -17.87
N LYS A 119 3.08 -6.12 -18.72
CA LYS A 119 3.21 -6.32 -20.16
C LYS A 119 4.33 -7.33 -20.51
N ARG A 120 5.47 -7.26 -19.81
CA ARG A 120 6.55 -8.25 -19.98
C ARG A 120 6.15 -9.65 -19.51
N LYS A 121 5.42 -9.75 -18.40
CA LYS A 121 4.88 -11.02 -17.90
C LYS A 121 3.90 -11.65 -18.90
N ILE A 122 2.97 -10.89 -19.46
CA ILE A 122 1.99 -11.38 -20.45
C ILE A 122 2.72 -12.01 -21.64
N ARG A 123 3.74 -11.33 -22.21
CA ARG A 123 4.53 -11.88 -23.30
C ARG A 123 5.25 -13.18 -22.92
N LYS A 124 5.86 -13.21 -21.73
CA LYS A 124 6.53 -14.41 -21.21
C LYS A 124 5.55 -15.56 -21.00
N PHE A 125 4.36 -15.27 -20.47
CA PHE A 125 3.33 -16.27 -20.24
C PHE A 125 2.88 -16.93 -21.54
N ARG A 126 2.74 -16.18 -22.65
CA ARG A 126 2.41 -16.76 -23.95
C ARG A 126 3.42 -17.84 -24.32
N GLY A 127 4.71 -17.54 -24.29
CA GLY A 127 5.75 -18.52 -24.61
C GLY A 127 5.78 -19.72 -23.64
N LEU A 128 5.44 -19.52 -22.36
CA LEU A 128 5.35 -20.63 -21.39
C LEU A 128 4.14 -21.52 -21.65
N VAL A 129 3.00 -20.94 -22.05
CA VAL A 129 1.80 -21.70 -22.44
C VAL A 129 2.07 -22.49 -23.72
N ASP A 130 2.65 -21.86 -24.75
CA ASP A 130 2.99 -22.53 -26.03
C ASP A 130 3.98 -23.68 -25.84
N SER A 131 4.87 -23.58 -24.85
CA SER A 131 5.81 -24.66 -24.50
C SER A 131 5.25 -25.68 -23.50
N GLY A 132 3.96 -25.59 -23.11
CA GLY A 132 3.31 -26.49 -22.14
C GLY A 132 3.81 -26.36 -20.70
N LYS A 133 4.60 -25.32 -20.39
CA LYS A 133 5.18 -25.09 -19.03
C LYS A 133 4.27 -24.30 -18.10
N MET A 134 3.16 -23.77 -18.61
CA MET A 134 2.18 -23.00 -17.83
C MET A 134 0.76 -23.23 -18.37
N THR A 135 -0.22 -23.34 -17.47
CA THR A 135 -1.63 -23.48 -17.84
C THR A 135 -2.28 -22.12 -18.06
N LEU A 136 -3.34 -22.06 -18.87
CA LEU A 136 -4.14 -20.87 -19.08
C LEU A 136 -4.74 -20.35 -17.76
N ASP A 137 -5.20 -21.25 -16.88
CA ASP A 137 -5.75 -20.87 -15.57
C ASP A 137 -4.74 -20.12 -14.71
N SER A 138 -3.47 -20.55 -14.72
CA SER A 138 -2.39 -19.85 -14.01
C SER A 138 -2.13 -18.44 -14.56
N VAL A 139 -2.27 -18.28 -15.88
CA VAL A 139 -2.19 -16.97 -16.55
C VAL A 139 -3.34 -16.07 -16.12
N VAL A 140 -4.58 -16.59 -16.17
CA VAL A 140 -5.78 -15.86 -15.72
C VAL A 140 -5.66 -15.44 -14.27
N GLN A 141 -5.27 -16.34 -13.37
CA GLN A 141 -5.10 -16.05 -11.95
C GLN A 141 -4.06 -14.95 -11.70
N SER A 142 -2.91 -15.01 -12.40
CA SER A 142 -1.86 -13.98 -12.28
C SER A 142 -2.32 -12.63 -12.79
N TYR A 143 -3.06 -12.58 -13.90
CA TYR A 143 -3.59 -11.34 -14.46
C TYR A 143 -4.71 -10.78 -13.58
N ALA A 144 -5.64 -11.62 -13.12
CA ALA A 144 -6.73 -11.23 -12.20
C ALA A 144 -6.20 -10.66 -10.88
N SER A 145 -5.16 -11.27 -10.30
CA SER A 145 -4.51 -10.75 -9.10
C SER A 145 -3.94 -9.34 -9.31
N TRP A 146 -3.30 -9.10 -10.45
CA TRP A 146 -2.75 -7.78 -10.76
C TRP A 146 -3.86 -6.74 -11.03
N THR A 147 -4.91 -7.10 -11.80
CA THR A 147 -6.06 -6.21 -12.07
C THR A 147 -6.83 -5.90 -10.80
N GLY A 148 -6.98 -6.88 -9.88
CA GLY A 148 -7.51 -6.67 -8.55
C GLY A 148 -6.72 -5.65 -7.75
N HIS A 149 -5.38 -5.76 -7.74
CA HIS A 149 -4.53 -4.77 -7.07
C HIS A 149 -4.70 -3.37 -7.65
N ILE A 150 -4.63 -3.20 -8.96
CA ILE A 150 -4.71 -1.88 -9.59
C ILE A 150 -6.12 -1.25 -9.52
N SER A 151 -7.16 -2.04 -9.24
CA SER A 151 -8.54 -1.54 -9.07
C SER A 151 -8.69 -0.57 -7.90
N HIS A 152 -7.76 -0.61 -6.92
CA HIS A 152 -7.72 0.34 -5.80
C HIS A 152 -7.27 1.77 -6.20
N GLY A 153 -6.94 2.00 -7.46
CA GLY A 153 -6.57 3.31 -8.01
C GLY A 153 -7.55 3.86 -9.05
N ASN A 154 -7.24 5.04 -9.57
CA ASN A 154 -7.98 5.66 -10.67
C ASN A 154 -7.54 5.02 -12.00
N THR A 155 -7.96 3.79 -12.28
CA THR A 155 -7.38 2.93 -13.31
C THR A 155 -8.39 2.40 -14.34
N TYR A 156 -9.58 2.97 -14.42
CA TYR A 156 -10.62 2.49 -15.33
C TYR A 156 -10.10 2.34 -16.78
N HIS A 157 -9.61 3.40 -17.40
CA HIS A 157 -9.08 3.36 -18.77
C HIS A 157 -7.82 2.50 -18.90
N LEU A 158 -6.97 2.49 -17.86
CA LEU A 158 -5.79 1.62 -17.85
C LEU A 158 -6.19 0.16 -17.91
N ARG A 159 -7.20 -0.25 -17.12
CA ARG A 159 -7.69 -1.63 -17.13
C ARG A 159 -8.22 -2.02 -18.51
N GLN A 160 -9.07 -1.19 -19.13
CA GLN A 160 -9.56 -1.44 -20.47
C GLN A 160 -8.43 -1.63 -21.50
N ASN A 161 -7.42 -0.77 -21.47
CA ASN A 161 -6.26 -0.88 -22.37
C ASN A 161 -5.44 -2.13 -22.10
N MET A 162 -5.29 -2.50 -20.83
CA MET A 162 -4.55 -3.71 -20.45
C MET A 162 -5.31 -4.98 -20.75
N ASP A 163 -6.64 -4.97 -20.64
CA ASP A 163 -7.50 -6.08 -21.06
C ASP A 163 -7.40 -6.30 -22.57
N ALA A 164 -7.47 -5.23 -23.36
CA ALA A 164 -7.27 -5.30 -24.80
C ALA A 164 -5.87 -5.87 -25.14
N TYR A 165 -4.83 -5.41 -24.44
CA TYR A 165 -3.47 -5.93 -24.61
C TYR A 165 -3.36 -7.40 -24.18
N PHE A 166 -3.97 -7.81 -23.07
CA PHE A 166 -3.99 -9.19 -22.59
C PHE A 166 -4.68 -10.13 -23.60
N PHE A 167 -5.86 -9.77 -24.07
CA PHE A 167 -6.61 -10.57 -25.05
C PHE A 167 -5.98 -10.56 -26.45
N SER A 168 -5.06 -9.66 -26.77
CA SER A 168 -4.29 -9.76 -28.01
C SER A 168 -3.26 -10.89 -27.98
N TYR A 169 -2.78 -11.29 -26.79
CA TYR A 169 -1.90 -12.45 -26.59
C TYR A 169 -2.66 -13.75 -26.27
N PHE A 170 -3.85 -13.64 -25.70
CA PHE A 170 -4.69 -14.75 -25.26
C PHE A 170 -6.13 -14.57 -25.79
N PRO A 171 -6.33 -14.64 -27.10
CA PRO A 171 -7.67 -14.48 -27.70
C PRO A 171 -8.64 -15.56 -27.27
N GLU A 172 -8.15 -16.76 -26.92
CA GLU A 172 -8.92 -17.89 -26.40
C GLU A 172 -9.57 -17.61 -25.03
N LEU A 173 -9.07 -16.63 -24.28
CA LEU A 173 -9.60 -16.23 -22.98
C LEU A 173 -10.56 -15.04 -23.07
N LYS A 174 -10.78 -14.50 -24.27
CA LYS A 174 -11.71 -13.37 -24.46
C LYS A 174 -13.14 -13.81 -24.17
N PRO A 175 -13.88 -13.11 -23.28
CA PRO A 175 -15.29 -13.44 -23.05
C PRO A 175 -16.08 -13.38 -24.34
N SER A 176 -16.88 -14.42 -24.59
CA SER A 176 -17.79 -14.43 -25.72
C SER A 176 -18.85 -13.34 -25.57
N PRO A 177 -19.24 -12.61 -26.64
CA PRO A 177 -20.20 -11.53 -26.52
C PRO A 177 -21.64 -11.97 -26.25
N LYS A 178 -21.92 -13.27 -26.11
CA LYS A 178 -23.29 -13.80 -25.83
C LYS A 178 -23.22 -15.00 -24.88
N GLY A 179 -23.90 -14.89 -23.76
CA GLY A 179 -24.39 -16.02 -22.99
C GLY A 179 -23.84 -16.18 -21.59
N ASP A 180 -24.78 -16.10 -20.69
CA ASP A 180 -24.79 -16.50 -19.28
C ASP A 180 -24.06 -15.63 -18.23
N THR A 181 -24.91 -14.77 -17.70
CA THR A 181 -24.89 -14.25 -16.33
C THR A 181 -25.02 -15.38 -15.34
N THR A 182 -23.90 -15.97 -14.88
CA THR A 182 -23.85 -16.60 -13.56
C THR A 182 -22.44 -16.50 -12.99
N HIS A 183 -22.35 -15.78 -11.86
CA HIS A 183 -21.20 -15.63 -10.97
C HIS A 183 -20.09 -14.64 -11.38
N GLY A 184 -20.46 -13.36 -11.52
CA GLY A 184 -19.53 -12.29 -11.16
C GLY A 184 -19.75 -11.91 -9.69
N PRO A 185 -18.71 -11.70 -8.87
CA PRO A 185 -18.92 -11.11 -7.55
C PRO A 185 -19.43 -9.68 -7.75
N LYS A 186 -20.67 -9.43 -7.33
CA LYS A 186 -21.20 -8.08 -7.12
C LYS A 186 -20.35 -7.41 -6.04
N THR A 187 -19.48 -6.52 -6.44
CA THR A 187 -18.87 -5.53 -5.55
C THR A 187 -18.69 -4.22 -6.29
N GLU A 188 -19.80 -3.65 -6.69
CA GLU A 188 -19.91 -2.21 -6.78
C GLU A 188 -20.50 -1.71 -5.46
N GLN A 189 -19.69 -1.56 -4.43
CA GLN A 189 -19.93 -0.57 -3.42
C GLN A 189 -19.11 0.66 -3.81
N PRO A 190 -19.76 1.77 -4.13
CA PRO A 190 -19.04 3.04 -4.24
C PRO A 190 -18.41 3.27 -2.88
N CYS A 191 -17.11 3.55 -2.88
CA CYS A 191 -16.38 3.99 -1.72
C CYS A 191 -17.18 5.13 -1.09
N LYS A 192 -17.93 4.85 -0.01
CA LYS A 192 -18.57 5.90 0.78
C LYS A 192 -17.44 6.83 1.19
N GLN A 193 -17.53 8.06 0.75
CA GLN A 193 -16.72 9.13 1.28
C GLN A 193 -16.87 9.06 2.79
N VAL A 194 -15.81 8.68 3.49
CA VAL A 194 -15.70 8.93 4.91
C VAL A 194 -15.54 10.44 5.01
N GLU A 195 -16.66 11.14 5.14
CA GLU A 195 -16.66 12.52 5.58
C GLU A 195 -15.96 12.51 6.93
N GLY A 196 -14.76 13.07 6.94
CA GLY A 196 -13.98 13.25 8.13
C GLY A 196 -14.76 14.15 9.08
N GLN A 197 -15.38 13.54 10.10
CA GLN A 197 -15.78 14.28 11.28
C GLN A 197 -14.50 14.87 11.87
N VAL A 198 -14.29 16.15 11.61
CA VAL A 198 -13.35 16.98 12.34
C VAL A 198 -13.78 16.90 13.81
N ARG A 199 -13.09 16.08 14.59
CA ARG A 199 -13.27 16.07 16.04
C ARG A 199 -12.89 17.45 16.54
N GLN A 200 -13.88 18.13 17.11
CA GLN A 200 -13.67 19.40 17.81
C GLN A 200 -12.63 19.19 18.93
N PRO A 201 -11.76 20.17 19.19
CA PRO A 201 -10.78 20.05 20.26
C PRO A 201 -11.50 19.85 21.60
N VAL A 202 -11.07 18.83 22.32
CA VAL A 202 -11.53 18.55 23.69
C VAL A 202 -11.27 19.79 24.54
N ARG A 203 -12.33 20.40 25.05
CA ARG A 203 -12.24 21.48 26.04
C ARG A 203 -11.47 20.96 27.26
N GLN A 204 -10.41 21.64 27.61
CA GLN A 204 -9.72 21.41 28.90
C GLN A 204 -10.70 21.65 30.03
N PRO A 205 -10.73 20.82 31.08
CA PRO A 205 -11.53 21.09 32.26
C PRO A 205 -10.97 22.32 32.99
N ASP A 206 -11.85 23.24 33.34
CA ASP A 206 -11.58 24.43 34.12
C ASP A 206 -10.78 24.08 35.40
N ARG A 207 -9.69 24.79 35.61
CA ARG A 207 -8.96 24.78 36.88
C ARG A 207 -9.90 25.26 37.96
N LEU A 208 -10.35 24.35 38.85
CA LEU A 208 -10.97 24.69 40.10
C LEU A 208 -10.00 25.53 40.91
N ASP A 209 -10.37 26.81 41.01
CA ASP A 209 -9.82 27.79 41.95
C ASP A 209 -10.06 27.28 43.38
N ARG A 210 -9.02 26.87 44.07
CA ARG A 210 -9.05 26.66 45.53
C ARG A 210 -8.46 27.90 46.19
N GLY A 211 -9.33 28.85 46.39
CA GLY A 211 -9.10 29.90 47.34
C GLY A 211 -9.32 29.42 48.80
N ARG A 212 -8.42 29.84 49.62
CA ARG A 212 -8.30 29.87 51.09
C ARG A 212 -7.69 28.64 51.73
#